data_74e8e868198c21cc2090c7ae7a67c3ed
#
_entry.id   74e8e868198c21cc2090c7ae7a67c3ed
#
_cell.length_a   1.000
_cell.length_b   1.000
_cell.length_c   1.000
_cell.angle_alpha   90.00
_cell.angle_beta   90.00
_cell.angle_gamma   90.00
#
_symmetry.space_group_name_H-M   'P 1'
#
loop_
_entity.id
_entity.type
_entity.pdbx_description
1 polymer ?
#
loop_
_entity_poly.entity_id
_entity_poly.type
_entity_poly.pdbx_seq_one_letter_code
_entity_poly.pdbx_strand_id
1 'polypeptide(L)'
;MGKYFFLTLCAGMLLSCSDGDLQIETIDFDSVAIQYCTAPIRNAKNIMFKINEDEALILELRSGVLNNGVVGETITTESAVPGQSQITYRIFSDGVTKNYFCDDIPTTEPAVVEEIEAQDGTVIVETTANEDNTEFVHTIRLSGISFVTDTDERITDLTISEFGEVTTAIPE
;
A
#
# COMPACT_ATOMS: atom_id res chain seq x y z
N MET A 1 8.64 63.81 24.06
CA MET A 1 7.66 62.74 24.18
C MET A 1 7.65 61.82 22.95
N GLY A 2 8.77 61.36 22.44
CA GLY A 2 8.87 60.60 21.20
C GLY A 2 9.65 59.28 21.29
N LYS A 3 10.10 58.90 22.50
CA LYS A 3 10.94 57.67 22.68
C LYS A 3 10.20 56.42 23.06
N TYR A 4 8.96 56.51 23.47
CA TYR A 4 8.17 55.35 23.92
C TYR A 4 7.19 54.81 22.87
N PHE A 5 6.99 55.56 21.78
CA PHE A 5 6.07 55.13 20.70
C PHE A 5 6.67 54.07 19.78
N PHE A 6 7.99 53.94 19.73
CA PHE A 6 8.68 52.96 18.89
C PHE A 6 8.83 51.59 19.57
N LEU A 7 8.73 51.52 20.91
CA LEU A 7 8.89 50.27 21.65
C LEU A 7 7.59 49.45 21.70
N THR A 8 6.43 50.08 21.48
CA THR A 8 5.12 49.41 21.51
C THR A 8 4.78 48.73 20.17
N LEU A 9 5.43 49.13 19.08
CA LEU A 9 5.17 48.55 17.76
C LEU A 9 5.93 47.26 17.47
N CYS A 10 7.03 47.00 18.19
CA CYS A 10 7.80 45.74 18.03
C CYS A 10 7.30 44.58 18.83
N ALA A 11 6.37 44.79 19.80
CA ALA A 11 5.83 43.71 20.64
C ALA A 11 4.64 42.98 20.00
N GLY A 12 4.12 43.43 18.86
CA GLY A 12 2.96 42.88 18.19
C GLY A 12 3.25 41.83 17.10
N MET A 13 4.54 41.51 16.78
CA MET A 13 4.90 40.64 15.65
C MET A 13 5.36 39.22 16.06
N LEU A 14 5.15 38.80 17.30
CA LEU A 14 5.61 37.50 17.78
C LEU A 14 4.48 36.47 18.04
N LEU A 15 3.29 36.71 17.55
CA LEU A 15 2.15 35.79 17.77
C LEU A 15 1.60 35.22 16.44
N SER A 16 2.47 34.93 15.49
CA SER A 16 2.05 34.17 14.30
C SER A 16 3.04 33.04 14.04
N CYS A 17 3.19 32.15 15.02
CA CYS A 17 3.43 30.74 14.74
C CYS A 17 2.06 30.06 14.91
N SER A 18 1.34 29.95 13.83
CA SER A 18 0.38 28.88 13.67
C SER A 18 1.23 27.61 13.60
N ASP A 19 1.35 26.88 14.71
CA ASP A 19 1.74 25.49 14.67
C ASP A 19 0.64 24.80 13.83
N GLY A 20 0.90 24.68 12.52
CA GLY A 20 0.14 23.76 11.71
C GLY A 20 0.36 22.40 12.34
N ASP A 21 -0.70 21.79 12.85
CA ASP A 21 -0.74 20.37 13.21
C ASP A 21 -0.32 19.62 11.94
N LEU A 22 0.95 19.23 11.88
CA LEU A 22 1.42 18.22 10.93
C LEU A 22 0.76 16.91 11.41
N GLN A 23 -0.43 16.64 10.93
CA GLN A 23 -0.98 15.30 10.98
C GLN A 23 -0.09 14.45 10.08
N ILE A 24 0.85 13.74 10.70
CA ILE A 24 1.62 12.70 10.03
C ILE A 24 0.64 11.53 9.92
N GLU A 25 0.08 11.34 8.75
CA GLU A 25 -0.71 10.17 8.45
C GLU A 25 0.24 8.98 8.38
N THR A 26 0.02 8.00 9.25
CA THR A 26 0.81 6.76 9.32
C THR A 26 0.04 5.67 8.62
N ILE A 27 0.60 5.11 7.55
CA ILE A 27 0.04 3.93 6.86
C ILE A 27 0.80 2.70 7.35
N ASP A 28 0.14 1.83 8.12
CA ASP A 28 0.73 0.60 8.66
C ASP A 28 -0.08 -0.64 8.27
N PHE A 29 0.50 -1.47 7.41
CA PHE A 29 -0.08 -2.73 6.96
C PHE A 29 0.85 -3.93 7.12
N ASP A 30 2.06 -3.80 7.67
CA ASP A 30 3.00 -4.92 7.73
C ASP A 30 2.46 -6.08 8.57
N SER A 31 1.76 -5.78 9.68
CA SER A 31 1.14 -6.79 10.54
C SER A 31 -0.20 -7.34 10.03
N VAL A 32 -0.76 -6.76 8.96
CA VAL A 32 -2.08 -7.13 8.44
C VAL A 32 -1.96 -8.29 7.46
N ALA A 33 -2.83 -9.29 7.60
CA ALA A 33 -2.83 -10.46 6.71
C ALA A 33 -3.28 -10.11 5.29
N ILE A 34 -2.59 -10.68 4.30
CA ILE A 34 -2.98 -10.61 2.88
C ILE A 34 -4.30 -11.35 2.63
N GLN A 35 -5.14 -10.78 1.79
CA GLN A 35 -6.42 -11.34 1.36
C GLN A 35 -6.55 -11.27 -0.17
N TYR A 36 -7.39 -12.14 -0.73
CA TYR A 36 -7.74 -12.18 -2.15
C TYR A 36 -9.12 -12.83 -2.33
N CYS A 37 -9.82 -12.51 -3.41
CA CYS A 37 -11.12 -13.12 -3.72
C CYS A 37 -10.97 -14.48 -4.41
N THR A 38 -10.01 -14.57 -5.32
CA THR A 38 -9.66 -15.78 -6.06
C THR A 38 -8.23 -16.16 -5.74
N ALA A 39 -7.94 -17.44 -5.54
CA ALA A 39 -6.59 -17.93 -5.31
C ALA A 39 -5.63 -17.42 -6.39
N PRO A 40 -4.39 -17.01 -6.03
CA PRO A 40 -3.43 -16.48 -6.98
C PRO A 40 -3.14 -17.44 -8.13
N ILE A 41 -3.03 -16.90 -9.33
CA ILE A 41 -2.81 -17.63 -10.58
C ILE A 41 -1.49 -17.18 -11.19
N ARG A 42 -0.59 -18.12 -11.51
CA ARG A 42 0.77 -17.86 -11.99
C ARG A 42 0.84 -16.95 -13.23
N ASN A 43 -0.04 -17.17 -14.20
CA ASN A 43 -0.02 -16.52 -15.51
C ASN A 43 -1.10 -15.44 -15.68
N ALA A 44 -1.74 -15.02 -14.60
CA ALA A 44 -2.78 -13.99 -14.64
C ALA A 44 -2.38 -12.75 -13.85
N LYS A 45 -3.09 -11.65 -14.06
CA LYS A 45 -3.09 -10.50 -13.16
C LYS A 45 -3.76 -10.94 -11.86
N ASN A 46 -3.12 -10.68 -10.74
CA ASN A 46 -3.63 -11.02 -9.42
C ASN A 46 -3.98 -9.75 -8.66
N ILE A 47 -5.15 -9.73 -8.03
CA ILE A 47 -5.56 -8.65 -7.13
C ILE A 47 -5.58 -9.20 -5.71
N MET A 48 -4.80 -8.57 -4.86
CA MET A 48 -4.64 -8.91 -3.45
C MET A 48 -4.77 -7.64 -2.63
N PHE A 49 -5.21 -7.76 -1.38
CA PHE A 49 -5.40 -6.59 -0.53
C PHE A 49 -5.18 -6.94 0.93
N LYS A 50 -4.91 -5.92 1.71
CA LYS A 50 -4.88 -5.92 3.18
C LYS A 50 -5.93 -4.93 3.66
N ILE A 51 -6.62 -5.27 4.75
CA ILE A 51 -7.66 -4.43 5.34
C ILE A 51 -7.29 -4.15 6.79
N ASN A 52 -7.24 -2.89 7.15
CA ASN A 52 -7.02 -2.42 8.52
C ASN A 52 -8.15 -1.45 8.89
N GLU A 53 -9.17 -1.97 9.57
CA GLU A 53 -10.39 -1.24 9.97
C GLU A 53 -11.11 -0.58 8.78
N ASP A 54 -10.98 0.72 8.59
CA ASP A 54 -11.56 1.52 7.52
C ASP A 54 -10.56 1.85 6.39
N GLU A 55 -9.41 1.19 6.39
CA GLU A 55 -8.37 1.38 5.39
C GLU A 55 -8.08 0.09 4.61
N ALA A 56 -7.65 0.24 3.36
CA ALA A 56 -7.15 -0.88 2.57
C ALA A 56 -5.93 -0.52 1.74
N LEU A 57 -4.96 -1.45 1.70
CA LEU A 57 -3.84 -1.44 0.77
C LEU A 57 -4.06 -2.52 -0.30
N ILE A 58 -4.20 -2.10 -1.55
CA ILE A 58 -4.57 -2.96 -2.68
C ILE A 58 -3.37 -3.10 -3.60
N LEU A 59 -3.00 -4.34 -3.92
CA LEU A 59 -1.97 -4.69 -4.90
C LEU A 59 -2.62 -5.30 -6.14
N GLU A 60 -2.48 -4.66 -7.28
CA GLU A 60 -2.70 -5.24 -8.59
C GLU A 60 -1.37 -5.74 -9.16
N LEU A 61 -1.09 -7.01 -8.98
CA LEU A 61 0.15 -7.63 -9.44
C LEU A 61 0.06 -8.01 -10.91
N ARG A 62 1.04 -7.56 -11.70
CA ARG A 62 1.13 -7.85 -13.14
C ARG A 62 1.13 -9.36 -13.41
N SER A 63 0.51 -9.76 -14.51
CA SER A 63 0.55 -11.12 -15.02
C SER A 63 2.00 -11.63 -15.20
N GLY A 64 2.25 -12.87 -14.81
CA GLY A 64 3.51 -13.56 -14.99
C GLY A 64 4.56 -13.31 -13.89
N VAL A 65 4.34 -12.41 -12.95
CA VAL A 65 5.28 -12.18 -11.82
C VAL A 65 5.40 -13.44 -10.94
N LEU A 66 4.30 -14.17 -10.76
CA LEU A 66 4.28 -15.43 -10.00
C LEU A 66 4.69 -16.67 -10.82
N ASN A 67 5.18 -16.50 -12.07
CA ASN A 67 5.46 -17.62 -12.97
C ASN A 67 6.93 -18.08 -12.98
N ASN A 68 7.81 -17.44 -12.24
CA ASN A 68 9.26 -17.60 -12.38
C ASN A 68 9.87 -18.61 -11.40
N GLY A 69 9.05 -19.46 -10.74
CA GLY A 69 9.54 -20.45 -9.80
C GLY A 69 10.32 -21.59 -10.47
N VAL A 70 11.46 -21.97 -9.89
CA VAL A 70 12.28 -23.14 -10.24
C VAL A 70 12.51 -23.96 -8.98
N VAL A 71 12.25 -25.28 -9.05
CA VAL A 71 12.46 -26.19 -7.91
C VAL A 71 13.95 -26.22 -7.56
N GLY A 72 14.24 -26.00 -6.27
CA GLY A 72 15.61 -25.98 -5.74
C GLY A 72 16.32 -24.64 -5.85
N GLU A 73 15.67 -23.60 -6.38
CA GLU A 73 16.23 -22.26 -6.49
C GLU A 73 15.30 -21.23 -5.85
N THR A 74 15.87 -20.12 -5.37
CA THR A 74 15.13 -18.92 -5.00
C THR A 74 15.22 -17.92 -6.15
N ILE A 75 14.08 -17.56 -6.73
CA ILE A 75 14.01 -16.63 -7.85
C ILE A 75 13.39 -15.32 -7.37
N THR A 76 14.09 -14.21 -7.60
CA THR A 76 13.57 -12.86 -7.33
C THR A 76 13.05 -12.24 -8.62
N THR A 77 11.81 -11.76 -8.58
CA THR A 77 11.16 -11.03 -9.68
C THR A 77 10.75 -9.65 -9.20
N GLU A 78 11.07 -8.63 -9.97
CA GLU A 78 10.70 -7.25 -9.69
C GLU A 78 9.62 -6.76 -10.66
N SER A 79 8.74 -5.90 -10.16
CA SER A 79 7.67 -5.27 -10.94
C SER A 79 7.53 -3.81 -10.54
N ALA A 80 7.80 -2.90 -11.49
CA ALA A 80 7.77 -1.47 -11.26
C ALA A 80 6.35 -0.95 -10.98
N VAL A 81 6.22 -0.02 -10.06
CA VAL A 81 5.00 0.72 -9.75
C VAL A 81 5.18 2.16 -10.20
N PRO A 82 4.21 2.77 -10.91
CA PRO A 82 2.95 2.20 -11.39
C PRO A 82 3.07 1.45 -12.73
N GLY A 83 4.15 1.50 -13.43
CA GLY A 83 4.27 1.09 -14.84
C GLY A 83 3.91 -0.37 -15.17
N GLN A 84 3.98 -1.30 -14.22
CA GLN A 84 3.73 -2.73 -14.40
C GLN A 84 2.71 -3.27 -13.42
N SER A 85 2.93 -3.07 -12.12
CA SER A 85 1.99 -3.35 -11.04
C SER A 85 1.47 -2.04 -10.46
N GLN A 86 0.35 -2.07 -9.74
CA GLN A 86 -0.22 -0.89 -9.09
C GLN A 86 -0.44 -1.16 -7.61
N ILE A 87 -0.13 -0.17 -6.78
CA ILE A 87 -0.46 -0.12 -5.36
C ILE A 87 -1.43 1.03 -5.16
N THR A 88 -2.55 0.75 -4.50
CA THR A 88 -3.56 1.76 -4.17
C THR A 88 -3.84 1.71 -2.68
N TYR A 89 -3.76 2.86 -2.03
CA TYR A 89 -4.24 3.05 -0.67
C TYR A 89 -5.63 3.67 -0.71
N ARG A 90 -6.55 3.16 0.11
CA ARG A 90 -7.95 3.58 0.12
C ARG A 90 -8.45 3.71 1.54
N ILE A 91 -9.13 4.84 1.82
CA ILE A 91 -9.82 5.14 3.08
C ILE A 91 -11.32 5.06 2.83
N PHE A 92 -12.04 4.47 3.77
CA PHE A 92 -13.49 4.29 3.72
C PHE A 92 -14.19 5.09 4.80
N SER A 93 -15.49 5.33 4.63
CA SER A 93 -16.33 6.06 5.59
C SER A 93 -16.62 5.28 6.88
N ASP A 94 -16.38 3.98 6.91
CA ASP A 94 -16.58 3.06 8.04
C ASP A 94 -15.80 1.78 7.78
N GLY A 95 -15.74 0.86 8.76
CA GLY A 95 -15.02 -0.40 8.67
C GLY A 95 -15.38 -1.20 7.43
N VAL A 96 -14.35 -1.57 6.63
CA VAL A 96 -14.48 -2.33 5.41
C VAL A 96 -14.15 -3.80 5.64
N THR A 97 -14.76 -4.69 4.89
CA THR A 97 -14.54 -6.14 4.98
C THR A 97 -14.17 -6.74 3.63
N LYS A 98 -13.69 -7.99 3.64
CA LYS A 98 -13.40 -8.74 2.41
C LYS A 98 -14.57 -8.76 1.42
N ASN A 99 -15.80 -8.78 1.89
CA ASN A 99 -17.00 -8.83 1.06
C ASN A 99 -17.12 -7.60 0.15
N TYR A 100 -16.68 -6.43 0.60
CA TYR A 100 -16.64 -5.22 -0.21
C TYR A 100 -15.88 -5.43 -1.53
N PHE A 101 -14.79 -6.21 -1.49
CA PHE A 101 -13.95 -6.48 -2.65
C PHE A 101 -14.38 -7.71 -3.45
N CYS A 102 -15.09 -8.66 -2.81
CA CYS A 102 -15.29 -9.99 -3.35
C CYS A 102 -16.73 -10.32 -3.75
N ASP A 103 -17.71 -9.54 -3.33
CA ASP A 103 -19.11 -9.79 -3.67
C ASP A 103 -19.37 -9.45 -5.15
N ASP A 104 -20.13 -10.30 -5.84
CA ASP A 104 -20.50 -10.12 -7.25
C ASP A 104 -21.31 -8.82 -7.49
N ILE A 105 -22.02 -8.37 -6.47
CA ILE A 105 -22.76 -7.10 -6.47
C ILE A 105 -22.02 -6.15 -5.55
N PRO A 106 -21.36 -5.11 -6.09
CA PRO A 106 -20.66 -4.12 -5.27
C PRO A 106 -21.61 -3.48 -4.26
N THR A 107 -21.17 -3.43 -3.00
CA THR A 107 -21.87 -2.70 -1.96
C THR A 107 -21.67 -1.19 -2.16
N THR A 108 -22.65 -0.37 -1.78
CA THR A 108 -22.53 1.10 -1.81
C THR A 108 -21.96 1.66 -0.52
N GLU A 109 -21.88 0.84 0.52
CA GLU A 109 -21.33 1.17 1.83
C GLU A 109 -20.36 0.07 2.28
N PRO A 110 -19.26 0.45 2.95
CA PRO A 110 -18.83 1.83 3.24
C PRO A 110 -18.42 2.57 1.95
N ALA A 111 -18.63 3.89 1.90
CA ALA A 111 -18.21 4.69 0.77
C ALA A 111 -16.69 4.93 0.80
N VAL A 112 -16.05 5.01 -0.36
CA VAL A 112 -14.66 5.44 -0.47
C VAL A 112 -14.58 6.95 -0.21
N VAL A 113 -13.80 7.33 0.80
CA VAL A 113 -13.56 8.74 1.18
C VAL A 113 -12.35 9.27 0.45
N GLU A 114 -11.28 8.48 0.37
CA GLU A 114 -10.05 8.85 -0.32
C GLU A 114 -9.43 7.64 -1.02
N GLU A 115 -8.81 7.87 -2.16
CA GLU A 115 -8.09 6.85 -2.92
C GLU A 115 -6.80 7.47 -3.48
N ILE A 116 -5.66 6.89 -3.10
CA ILE A 116 -4.34 7.38 -3.49
C ILE A 116 -3.59 6.26 -4.20
N GLU A 117 -3.25 6.49 -5.46
CA GLU A 117 -2.42 5.58 -6.24
C GLU A 117 -0.93 5.86 -6.01
N ALA A 118 -0.14 4.79 -5.82
CA ALA A 118 1.30 4.92 -5.72
C ALA A 118 1.90 5.46 -7.02
N GLN A 119 2.77 6.46 -6.88
CA GLN A 119 3.43 7.17 -7.99
C GLN A 119 4.82 6.62 -8.30
N ASP A 120 5.40 5.84 -7.37
CA ASP A 120 6.74 5.25 -7.51
C ASP A 120 6.86 4.00 -6.64
N GLY A 121 7.84 3.17 -6.95
CA GLY A 121 8.20 2.01 -6.16
C GLY A 121 8.38 0.72 -6.95
N THR A 122 8.60 -0.36 -6.22
CA THR A 122 8.82 -1.70 -6.78
C THR A 122 8.16 -2.76 -5.91
N VAL A 123 7.44 -3.66 -6.55
CA VAL A 123 7.00 -4.93 -5.95
C VAL A 123 8.09 -5.95 -6.17
N ILE A 124 8.60 -6.55 -5.11
CA ILE A 124 9.64 -7.59 -5.13
C ILE A 124 8.97 -8.90 -4.71
N VAL A 125 9.11 -9.94 -5.54
CA VAL A 125 8.56 -11.28 -5.27
C VAL A 125 9.70 -12.27 -5.24
N GLU A 126 9.95 -12.88 -4.09
CA GLU A 126 10.86 -14.01 -3.94
C GLU A 126 10.04 -15.30 -4.01
N THR A 127 10.39 -16.17 -4.95
CA THR A 127 9.69 -17.44 -5.20
C THR A 127 10.59 -18.60 -4.86
N THR A 128 10.12 -19.50 -4.00
CA THR A 128 10.79 -20.77 -3.64
C THR A 128 9.81 -21.93 -3.73
N ALA A 129 10.27 -23.15 -3.99
CA ALA A 129 9.43 -24.33 -3.80
C ALA A 129 9.29 -24.64 -2.31
N ASN A 130 8.11 -25.13 -1.89
CA ASN A 130 7.92 -25.68 -0.55
C ASN A 130 8.75 -26.98 -0.37
N GLU A 131 8.85 -27.48 0.86
CA GLU A 131 9.65 -28.66 1.19
C GLU A 131 9.25 -29.91 0.39
N ASP A 132 7.96 -30.07 0.11
CA ASP A 132 7.39 -31.22 -0.62
C ASP A 132 7.45 -31.04 -2.15
N ASN A 133 7.90 -29.90 -2.66
CA ASN A 133 7.91 -29.53 -4.08
C ASN A 133 6.54 -29.65 -4.77
N THR A 134 5.47 -29.33 -4.06
CA THR A 134 4.10 -29.33 -4.58
C THR A 134 3.60 -27.93 -4.92
N GLU A 135 4.14 -26.92 -4.26
CA GLU A 135 3.75 -25.52 -4.43
C GLU A 135 4.98 -24.61 -4.49
N PHE A 136 4.84 -23.51 -5.20
CA PHE A 136 5.72 -22.36 -5.05
C PHE A 136 5.15 -21.42 -3.98
N VAL A 137 6.01 -21.00 -3.07
CA VAL A 137 5.76 -19.95 -2.08
C VAL A 137 6.31 -18.65 -2.63
N HIS A 138 5.49 -17.63 -2.68
CA HIS A 138 5.83 -16.29 -3.17
C HIS A 138 5.77 -15.30 -2.01
N THR A 139 6.93 -14.86 -1.52
CA THR A 139 7.04 -13.80 -0.53
C THR A 139 7.05 -12.46 -1.25
N ILE A 140 6.04 -11.62 -0.98
CA ILE A 140 5.82 -10.33 -1.66
C ILE A 140 6.24 -9.21 -0.73
N ARG A 141 7.17 -8.36 -1.20
CA ARG A 141 7.63 -7.16 -0.50
C ARG A 141 7.46 -5.93 -1.36
N LEU A 142 7.32 -4.79 -0.70
CA LEU A 142 7.22 -3.48 -1.34
C LEU A 142 8.46 -2.66 -0.99
N SER A 143 9.00 -1.95 -1.98
CA SER A 143 10.18 -1.10 -1.81
C SER A 143 9.99 0.24 -2.49
N GLY A 144 10.31 1.33 -1.77
CA GLY A 144 10.30 2.69 -2.31
C GLY A 144 8.91 3.20 -2.74
N ILE A 145 7.83 2.62 -2.18
CA ILE A 145 6.47 3.07 -2.49
C ILE A 145 6.30 4.53 -2.08
N SER A 146 5.70 5.31 -2.95
CA SER A 146 5.44 6.72 -2.74
C SER A 146 3.99 7.05 -3.04
N PHE A 147 3.27 7.49 -2.02
CA PHE A 147 1.93 8.04 -2.14
C PHE A 147 1.99 9.57 -2.12
N VAL A 148 1.24 10.20 -3.03
CA VAL A 148 1.08 11.64 -3.10
C VAL A 148 -0.41 11.94 -3.17
N THR A 149 -0.90 12.74 -2.23
CA THR A 149 -2.31 13.14 -2.16
C THR A 149 -2.68 14.10 -3.30
N ASP A 150 -3.97 14.37 -3.47
CA ASP A 150 -4.48 15.36 -4.45
C ASP A 150 -4.02 16.80 -4.15
N THR A 151 -3.51 17.05 -2.95
CA THR A 151 -2.92 18.34 -2.52
C THR A 151 -1.42 18.42 -2.73
N ASP A 152 -0.81 17.46 -3.46
CA ASP A 152 0.64 17.33 -3.68
C ASP A 152 1.45 17.07 -2.38
N GLU A 153 0.81 16.57 -1.33
CA GLU A 153 1.48 16.17 -0.11
C GLU A 153 1.93 14.72 -0.20
N ARG A 154 3.20 14.46 0.14
CA ARG A 154 3.74 13.11 0.18
C ARG A 154 3.51 12.50 1.56
N ILE A 155 2.92 11.30 1.60
CA ILE A 155 2.83 10.51 2.81
C ILE A 155 4.20 9.87 3.06
N THR A 156 4.81 10.14 4.21
CA THR A 156 6.20 9.76 4.52
C THR A 156 6.35 8.69 5.58
N ASP A 157 5.32 8.44 6.37
CA ASP A 157 5.33 7.40 7.41
C ASP A 157 4.61 6.15 6.90
N LEU A 158 5.40 5.27 6.26
CA LEU A 158 4.90 4.06 5.60
C LEU A 158 5.49 2.81 6.23
N THR A 159 4.66 1.98 6.87
CA THR A 159 4.99 0.63 7.36
C THR A 159 4.26 -0.41 6.50
N ILE A 160 4.71 -0.54 5.24
CA ILE A 160 4.08 -1.36 4.19
C ILE A 160 5.09 -2.25 3.45
N SER A 161 6.27 -2.46 4.00
CA SER A 161 7.35 -3.21 3.34
C SER A 161 7.04 -4.69 3.15
N GLU A 162 6.34 -5.29 4.10
CA GLU A 162 5.95 -6.71 4.08
C GLU A 162 4.50 -6.85 3.58
N PHE A 163 4.34 -7.15 2.28
CA PHE A 163 2.98 -7.34 1.76
C PHE A 163 2.40 -8.70 2.15
N GLY A 164 3.21 -9.76 2.14
CA GLY A 164 2.80 -11.09 2.64
C GLY A 164 3.20 -12.25 1.72
N GLU A 165 2.68 -13.44 2.02
CA GLU A 165 2.95 -14.67 1.27
C GLU A 165 1.70 -15.21 0.60
N VAL A 166 1.88 -15.76 -0.60
CA VAL A 166 0.86 -16.54 -1.32
C VAL A 166 1.48 -17.78 -1.94
N THR A 167 0.68 -18.79 -2.23
CA THR A 167 1.15 -20.02 -2.88
C THR A 167 0.50 -20.25 -4.24
N THR A 168 1.21 -20.93 -5.12
CA THR A 168 0.68 -21.43 -6.39
C THR A 168 1.17 -22.86 -6.62
N ALA A 169 0.34 -23.70 -7.23
CA ALA A 169 0.74 -25.09 -7.54
C ALA A 169 1.92 -25.13 -8.51
N ILE A 170 2.85 -26.06 -8.31
CA ILE A 170 3.90 -26.39 -9.28
C ILE A 170 3.24 -27.14 -10.44
N PRO A 171 3.45 -26.72 -11.70
CA PRO A 171 2.91 -27.47 -12.85
C PRO A 171 3.53 -28.86 -12.95
N GLU A 172 2.69 -29.85 -13.28
CA GLU A 172 3.12 -31.20 -13.63
C GLU A 172 3.91 -31.24 -14.93
#